data_64714b6679da8cfb0836d3e549f59706
#
_entry.id   64714b6679da8cfb0836d3e549f59706
#
_cell.length_a   1.000
_cell.length_b   1.000
_cell.length_c   1.000
_cell.angle_alpha   90.00
_cell.angle_beta   90.00
_cell.angle_gamma   90.00
#
_symmetry.space_group_name_H-M   'P 1'
#
loop_
_entity.id
_entity.type
_entity.pdbx_description
1 polymer ?
#
loop_
_entity_poly.entity_id
_entity_poly.type
_entity_poly.pdbx_seq_one_letter_code
_entity_poly.pdbx_strand_id
1 'polypeptide(L)'
;MNRSATRYPGRAPLVGALLIGLIIALAGSDAAASTEADKLRAELEALKTENARQAERMRALEERLRALETGAPSTSTKAPTSAAEALAAADQARVLVEKEYRHDTESREQSLLTADHPYAGRVQEVLQGFMDIHGYFRAGYGRNSNGGSMVGFQAPGASAKYRLGNEADSYGEITFGKNFYGEDAFKVDDAAGEISAGSGPIGRFQTTLAAYTPIQDAISSGSANFSFAEIWGSVGNVIASQPTLKFWAGNRFYRRHDIHVNDFYFSNMSGTGGGFEDMKLSNGKLAFAWIGTPGSSGVSSTPDPDAANKAGFSKTSFDLRWYDMDVPGGRGEAGLVFSRATSGLDSNGSTAPEATGFSGMFIHTRQGVFSKDGVNKASIQFGTGAAKTLNSGFETFTVNGQSFIRADDPDSWRLRITENFTANLSDSFSLGPVFIYQLTDYAGDEGKKQWISAGVRPIWHFTQHISLALEAGGDWVDDDDAESNGVLYKVTLAPQVSLGGRFMSRPVVRAFVTYAHWSDDFIGLVGGTDFADEMDGLTAGMHMEVWW
;
A
#
# COMPACT_ATOMS: atom_id res chain seq x y z
N MET A 1 -23.88 39.33 -35.67
CA MET A 1 -24.21 39.37 -34.24
C MET A 1 -22.99 38.88 -33.46
N ASN A 2 -22.30 39.87 -32.88
CA ASN A 2 -21.10 39.69 -32.09
C ASN A 2 -21.37 38.90 -30.80
N ARG A 3 -20.55 37.91 -30.47
CA ARG A 3 -20.32 37.47 -29.09
C ARG A 3 -18.83 37.45 -28.81
N SER A 4 -18.47 38.39 -27.96
CA SER A 4 -17.16 38.64 -27.39
C SER A 4 -16.65 37.44 -26.56
N ALA A 5 -15.42 37.03 -26.81
CA ALA A 5 -14.64 36.13 -25.98
C ALA A 5 -14.04 36.91 -24.81
N THR A 6 -14.43 36.58 -23.59
CA THR A 6 -13.84 37.12 -22.35
C THR A 6 -12.60 36.28 -22.00
N ARG A 7 -11.43 36.90 -22.09
CA ARG A 7 -10.16 36.37 -21.59
C ARG A 7 -10.13 36.49 -20.06
N TYR A 8 -9.92 35.40 -19.34
CA TYR A 8 -9.52 35.44 -17.95
C TYR A 8 -8.00 35.56 -17.82
N PRO A 9 -7.48 36.48 -17.00
CA PRO A 9 -6.04 36.57 -16.74
C PRO A 9 -5.63 35.52 -15.70
N GLY A 10 -4.57 34.79 -16.00
CA GLY A 10 -3.94 33.85 -15.11
C GLY A 10 -3.44 34.50 -13.80
N ARG A 11 -3.83 33.95 -12.68
CA ARG A 11 -3.25 34.25 -11.37
C ARG A 11 -2.29 33.13 -10.99
N ALA A 12 -1.01 33.42 -11.07
CA ALA A 12 0.07 32.62 -10.47
C ALA A 12 0.27 33.00 -8.99
N PRO A 13 1.05 32.27 -8.21
CA PRO A 13 0.73 31.81 -6.86
C PRO A 13 1.05 32.84 -5.76
N LEU A 14 0.05 33.15 -4.95
CA LEU A 14 0.13 34.05 -3.79
C LEU A 14 0.35 33.31 -2.48
N VAL A 15 0.69 32.02 -2.50
CA VAL A 15 0.83 31.19 -1.28
C VAL A 15 2.23 31.30 -0.64
N GLY A 16 3.25 31.68 -1.40
CA GLY A 16 4.60 31.86 -0.86
C GLY A 16 4.82 33.16 -0.05
N ALA A 17 4.02 34.18 -0.30
CA ALA A 17 4.24 35.50 0.32
C ALA A 17 3.62 35.65 1.72
N LEU A 18 2.67 34.81 2.10
CA LEU A 18 2.00 34.90 3.42
C LEU A 18 2.76 34.21 4.56
N LEU A 19 3.64 33.24 4.25
CA LEU A 19 4.45 32.58 5.29
C LEU A 19 5.68 33.39 5.72
N ILE A 20 6.18 34.28 4.88
CA ILE A 20 7.34 35.14 5.17
C ILE A 20 6.95 36.35 6.04
N GLY A 21 5.71 36.82 5.94
CA GLY A 21 5.20 37.94 6.75
C GLY A 21 4.99 37.64 8.22
N LEU A 22 4.84 36.35 8.60
CA LEU A 22 4.56 35.98 9.99
C LEU A 22 5.83 35.73 10.83
N ILE A 23 6.99 35.54 10.22
CA ILE A 23 8.27 35.30 10.91
C ILE A 23 8.96 36.60 11.29
N ILE A 24 8.68 37.72 10.62
CA ILE A 24 9.31 39.03 10.88
C ILE A 24 8.70 39.76 12.10
N ALA A 25 7.56 39.30 12.59
CA ALA A 25 6.85 39.99 13.71
C ALA A 25 7.28 39.55 15.13
N LEU A 26 8.22 38.60 15.27
CA LEU A 26 8.57 38.02 16.60
C LEU A 26 10.04 38.10 17.02
N ALA A 27 10.90 38.88 16.35
CA ALA A 27 12.31 39.04 16.78
C ALA A 27 12.67 40.50 17.06
N GLY A 28 12.68 40.84 18.32
CA GLY A 28 13.30 42.08 18.81
C GLY A 28 14.78 41.89 19.17
N SER A 29 15.67 42.46 18.33
CA SER A 29 17.00 43.05 18.67
C SER A 29 17.76 43.36 17.37
N ASP A 30 18.15 44.64 17.21
CA ASP A 30 18.44 45.25 15.91
C ASP A 30 19.78 44.91 15.23
N ALA A 31 20.67 44.14 15.79
CA ALA A 31 21.97 43.83 15.15
C ALA A 31 22.08 42.40 14.60
N ALA A 32 21.36 41.45 15.13
CA ALA A 32 21.29 40.07 14.58
C ALA A 32 20.30 39.97 13.41
N ALA A 33 19.26 40.81 13.41
CA ALA A 33 18.24 40.84 12.40
C ALA A 33 18.72 41.34 11.02
N SER A 34 19.75 42.22 10.99
CA SER A 34 20.29 42.70 9.70
C SER A 34 21.10 41.63 8.97
N THR A 35 21.85 40.82 9.69
CA THR A 35 22.66 39.74 9.10
C THR A 35 21.80 38.57 8.58
N GLU A 36 20.70 38.27 9.26
CA GLU A 36 19.73 37.24 8.84
C GLU A 36 18.92 37.72 7.65
N ALA A 37 18.52 38.99 7.62
CA ALA A 37 17.81 39.58 6.51
C ALA A 37 18.67 39.65 5.23
N ASP A 38 19.97 39.86 5.35
CA ASP A 38 20.87 39.86 4.20
C ASP A 38 21.17 38.44 3.68
N LYS A 39 21.23 37.45 4.56
CA LYS A 39 21.26 36.03 4.16
C LYS A 39 20.00 35.63 3.42
N LEU A 40 18.82 35.95 3.95
CA LEU A 40 17.53 35.65 3.30
C LEU A 40 17.38 36.36 1.96
N ARG A 41 17.92 37.57 1.79
CA ARG A 41 17.97 38.28 0.51
C ARG A 41 18.89 37.56 -0.49
N ALA A 42 20.04 37.09 -0.08
CA ALA A 42 20.96 36.36 -0.91
C ALA A 42 20.37 35.00 -1.36
N GLU A 43 19.69 34.30 -0.47
CA GLU A 43 18.96 33.07 -0.80
C GLU A 43 17.79 33.31 -1.75
N LEU A 44 17.05 34.41 -1.57
CA LEU A 44 15.97 34.79 -2.46
C LEU A 44 16.47 35.12 -3.87
N GLU A 45 17.59 35.81 -4.01
CA GLU A 45 18.19 36.11 -5.32
C GLU A 45 18.78 34.84 -5.98
N ALA A 46 19.33 33.91 -5.20
CA ALA A 46 19.75 32.61 -5.70
C ALA A 46 18.56 31.78 -6.22
N LEU A 47 17.45 31.75 -5.49
CA LEU A 47 16.22 31.09 -5.87
C LEU A 47 15.58 31.74 -7.13
N LYS A 48 15.59 33.06 -7.24
CA LYS A 48 15.13 33.76 -8.45
C LYS A 48 15.99 33.40 -9.67
N THR A 49 17.30 33.29 -9.49
CA THR A 49 18.24 32.92 -10.54
C THR A 49 18.01 31.48 -11.01
N GLU A 50 17.77 30.57 -10.07
CA GLU A 50 17.46 29.17 -10.37
C GLU A 50 16.10 29.02 -11.06
N ASN A 51 15.07 29.75 -10.61
CA ASN A 51 13.78 29.77 -11.28
C ASN A 51 13.85 30.34 -12.71
N ALA A 52 14.70 31.34 -12.94
CA ALA A 52 14.94 31.87 -14.28
C ALA A 52 15.60 30.82 -15.20
N ARG A 53 16.59 30.08 -14.69
CA ARG A 53 17.23 28.97 -15.40
C ARG A 53 16.24 27.83 -15.72
N GLN A 54 15.35 27.51 -14.78
CA GLN A 54 14.31 26.51 -15.00
C GLN A 54 13.31 26.96 -16.06
N ALA A 55 12.88 28.23 -16.03
CA ALA A 55 12.00 28.78 -17.04
C ALA A 55 12.63 28.77 -18.46
N GLU A 56 13.94 29.00 -18.54
CA GLU A 56 14.67 28.94 -19.81
C GLU A 56 14.77 27.50 -20.34
N ARG A 57 15.04 26.54 -19.45
CA ARG A 57 15.00 25.11 -19.78
C ARG A 57 13.62 24.65 -20.24
N MET A 58 12.55 25.11 -19.59
CA MET A 58 11.18 24.80 -20.00
C MET A 58 10.88 25.35 -21.40
N ARG A 59 11.26 26.59 -21.70
CA ARG A 59 11.09 27.15 -23.05
C ARG A 59 11.85 26.37 -24.12
N ALA A 60 13.07 25.96 -23.82
CA ALA A 60 13.87 25.12 -24.73
C ALA A 60 13.24 23.75 -24.97
N LEU A 61 12.62 23.16 -23.95
CA LEU A 61 11.85 21.91 -24.08
C LEU A 61 10.57 22.09 -24.89
N GLU A 62 9.84 23.16 -24.67
CA GLU A 62 8.63 23.51 -25.45
C GLU A 62 8.96 23.74 -26.93
N GLU A 63 10.09 24.37 -27.22
CA GLU A 63 10.54 24.64 -28.59
C GLU A 63 10.97 23.32 -29.27
N ARG A 64 11.64 22.42 -28.55
CA ARG A 64 11.95 21.06 -29.03
C ARG A 64 10.71 20.22 -29.25
N LEU A 65 9.73 20.33 -28.37
CA LEU A 65 8.43 19.64 -28.50
C LEU A 65 7.71 20.10 -29.75
N ARG A 66 7.63 21.42 -30.00
CA ARG A 66 7.06 21.99 -31.23
C ARG A 66 7.80 21.57 -32.50
N ALA A 67 9.12 21.48 -32.44
CA ALA A 67 9.91 21.02 -33.59
C ALA A 67 9.63 19.54 -33.92
N LEU A 68 9.38 18.70 -32.90
CA LEU A 68 8.99 17.31 -33.07
C LEU A 68 7.55 17.16 -33.59
N GLU A 69 6.63 17.99 -33.14
CA GLU A 69 5.24 18.00 -33.59
C GLU A 69 5.09 18.48 -35.07
N THR A 70 5.98 19.33 -35.52
CA THR A 70 5.94 19.89 -36.91
C THR A 70 6.72 19.05 -37.91
N GLY A 71 7.39 17.96 -37.52
CA GLY A 71 8.10 17.08 -38.45
C GLY A 71 9.27 17.71 -39.18
N ALA A 72 9.83 18.83 -38.70
CA ALA A 72 10.97 19.49 -39.32
C ALA A 72 12.26 18.69 -39.15
N PRO A 73 13.09 18.49 -40.17
CA PRO A 73 14.33 17.74 -40.06
C PRO A 73 15.30 18.45 -39.12
N SER A 74 15.64 17.80 -38.03
CA SER A 74 16.62 18.31 -37.08
C SER A 74 18.01 18.33 -37.73
N THR A 75 18.56 19.50 -37.97
CA THR A 75 19.98 19.66 -38.22
C THR A 75 20.75 19.26 -36.97
N SER A 76 21.52 18.20 -37.11
CA SER A 76 22.42 17.64 -36.10
C SER A 76 23.30 18.72 -35.46
N THR A 77 22.94 19.12 -34.25
CA THR A 77 23.92 19.72 -33.34
C THR A 77 24.02 18.78 -32.13
N LYS A 78 25.20 18.21 -31.96
CA LYS A 78 25.60 17.37 -30.85
C LYS A 78 25.15 18.02 -29.54
N ALA A 79 24.13 17.50 -28.89
CA ALA A 79 23.76 17.92 -27.57
C ALA A 79 24.89 17.61 -26.58
N PRO A 80 25.14 18.44 -25.58
CA PRO A 80 26.19 18.15 -24.62
C PRO A 80 25.86 16.85 -23.91
N THR A 81 26.73 15.92 -24.03
CA THR A 81 26.68 14.52 -23.61
C THR A 81 26.38 14.34 -22.12
N SER A 82 26.66 15.32 -21.25
CA SER A 82 26.57 15.18 -19.81
C SER A 82 25.13 15.07 -19.22
N ALA A 83 24.13 15.72 -19.83
CA ALA A 83 22.76 15.65 -19.32
C ALA A 83 22.00 14.39 -19.78
N ALA A 84 22.29 13.92 -20.99
CA ALA A 84 21.74 12.67 -21.50
C ALA A 84 22.42 11.45 -20.82
N GLU A 85 23.72 11.57 -20.53
CA GLU A 85 24.50 10.56 -19.79
C GLU A 85 24.10 10.51 -18.32
N ALA A 86 23.89 11.64 -17.66
CA ALA A 86 23.35 11.69 -16.30
C ALA A 86 21.93 11.11 -16.23
N LEU A 87 21.11 11.30 -17.27
CA LEU A 87 19.77 10.71 -17.35
C LEU A 87 19.82 9.19 -17.56
N ALA A 88 20.72 8.72 -18.42
CA ALA A 88 20.95 7.29 -18.64
C ALA A 88 21.54 6.59 -17.41
N ALA A 89 22.42 7.28 -16.66
CA ALA A 89 22.94 6.79 -15.38
C ALA A 89 21.87 6.68 -14.30
N ALA A 90 21.06 7.73 -14.19
CA ALA A 90 19.93 7.73 -13.27
C ALA A 90 18.98 6.57 -13.62
N ASP A 91 18.82 6.26 -14.90
CA ASP A 91 17.95 5.19 -15.37
C ASP A 91 18.54 3.79 -15.13
N GLN A 92 19.83 3.59 -15.36
CA GLN A 92 20.50 2.32 -15.05
C GLN A 92 20.62 2.06 -13.54
N ALA A 93 20.92 3.10 -12.75
CA ALA A 93 20.89 2.96 -11.30
C ALA A 93 19.46 2.77 -10.78
N ARG A 94 18.47 3.40 -11.42
CA ARG A 94 17.05 3.16 -11.18
C ARG A 94 16.71 1.69 -11.44
N VAL A 95 17.13 1.10 -12.54
CA VAL A 95 16.90 -0.31 -12.89
C VAL A 95 17.54 -1.25 -11.85
N LEU A 96 18.73 -0.93 -11.36
CA LEU A 96 19.40 -1.70 -10.30
C LEU A 96 18.69 -1.55 -8.96
N VAL A 97 18.29 -0.33 -8.58
CA VAL A 97 17.55 -0.03 -7.35
C VAL A 97 16.14 -0.56 -7.46
N GLU A 98 15.43 -0.39 -8.59
CA GLU A 98 14.10 -0.95 -8.83
C GLU A 98 14.11 -2.48 -8.82
N LYS A 99 15.12 -3.12 -9.39
CA LYS A 99 15.23 -4.58 -9.33
C LYS A 99 15.36 -5.11 -7.92
N GLU A 100 15.94 -4.33 -7.02
CA GLU A 100 16.09 -4.67 -5.59
C GLU A 100 14.95 -4.18 -4.71
N TYR A 101 14.26 -3.07 -5.09
CA TYR A 101 13.08 -2.58 -4.36
C TYR A 101 11.77 -3.27 -4.77
N ARG A 102 11.78 -4.03 -5.85
CA ARG A 102 10.59 -4.72 -6.40
C ARG A 102 9.97 -5.76 -5.47
N HIS A 103 10.69 -6.22 -4.45
CA HIS A 103 10.18 -7.28 -3.59
C HIS A 103 9.08 -6.87 -2.60
N ASP A 104 8.99 -5.59 -2.23
CA ASP A 104 7.92 -5.12 -1.33
C ASP A 104 6.61 -4.77 -2.06
N THR A 105 6.65 -4.77 -3.39
CA THR A 105 5.52 -4.37 -4.25
C THR A 105 5.08 -5.46 -5.23
N GLU A 106 5.58 -6.70 -5.11
CA GLU A 106 5.27 -7.77 -6.07
C GLU A 106 3.77 -8.04 -6.28
N SER A 107 2.92 -7.77 -5.29
CA SER A 107 1.47 -7.80 -5.49
C SER A 107 0.93 -6.61 -6.29
N ARG A 108 1.66 -5.49 -6.37
CA ARG A 108 1.31 -4.30 -7.15
C ARG A 108 2.01 -4.25 -8.51
N GLU A 109 3.09 -4.99 -8.69
CA GLU A 109 3.97 -4.89 -9.87
C GLU A 109 3.52 -5.64 -11.13
N GLN A 110 2.41 -6.33 -11.10
CA GLN A 110 1.77 -6.74 -12.36
C GLN A 110 0.95 -5.61 -12.98
N SER A 111 1.27 -4.37 -12.66
CA SER A 111 0.78 -3.19 -13.35
C SER A 111 1.30 -3.21 -14.78
N LEU A 112 0.42 -3.51 -15.70
CA LEU A 112 0.62 -3.42 -17.14
C LEU A 112 0.68 -1.95 -17.59
N LEU A 113 1.73 -1.27 -17.23
CA LEU A 113 2.27 -0.27 -18.11
C LEU A 113 3.16 -1.01 -19.13
N THR A 114 2.56 -1.87 -19.91
CA THR A 114 3.11 -2.17 -21.23
C THR A 114 2.98 -0.87 -22.00
N ALA A 115 4.05 -0.09 -21.93
CA ALA A 115 4.21 1.11 -22.72
C ALA A 115 4.38 0.72 -24.20
N ASP A 116 3.33 0.21 -24.82
CA ASP A 116 3.26 0.09 -26.28
C ASP A 116 3.01 1.46 -26.94
N HIS A 117 2.94 2.53 -26.13
CA HIS A 117 2.81 3.89 -26.65
C HIS A 117 4.15 4.61 -26.57
N PRO A 118 4.79 4.95 -27.71
CA PRO A 118 6.15 5.53 -27.76
C PRO A 118 6.29 6.88 -27.03
N TYR A 119 5.21 7.52 -26.65
CA TYR A 119 5.21 8.77 -25.89
C TYR A 119 5.00 8.57 -24.38
N ALA A 120 4.24 7.55 -23.96
CA ALA A 120 4.00 7.29 -22.53
C ALA A 120 5.30 6.94 -21.80
N GLY A 121 6.17 6.13 -22.41
CA GLY A 121 7.48 5.80 -21.87
C GLY A 121 8.37 7.01 -21.65
N ARG A 122 8.43 7.94 -22.59
CA ARG A 122 9.26 9.16 -22.47
C ARG A 122 8.76 10.15 -21.43
N VAL A 123 7.46 10.33 -21.31
CA VAL A 123 6.86 11.20 -20.28
C VAL A 123 7.08 10.59 -18.90
N GLN A 124 6.89 9.29 -18.78
CA GLN A 124 7.17 8.55 -17.56
C GLN A 124 8.66 8.62 -17.18
N GLU A 125 9.57 8.47 -18.12
CA GLU A 125 11.02 8.58 -17.94
C GLU A 125 11.45 9.97 -17.43
N VAL A 126 10.87 11.04 -17.97
CA VAL A 126 11.14 12.42 -17.52
C VAL A 126 10.55 12.68 -16.12
N LEU A 127 9.33 12.23 -15.84
CA LEU A 127 8.70 12.39 -14.53
C LEU A 127 9.40 11.55 -13.46
N GLN A 128 9.76 10.31 -13.77
CA GLN A 128 10.45 9.40 -12.86
C GLN A 128 11.91 9.80 -12.60
N GLY A 129 12.57 10.51 -13.51
CA GLY A 129 13.91 11.10 -13.28
C GLY A 129 13.92 12.14 -12.15
N PHE A 130 12.78 12.75 -11.86
CA PHE A 130 12.64 13.74 -10.78
C PHE A 130 12.04 13.14 -9.50
N MET A 131 10.97 12.37 -9.62
CA MET A 131 10.21 11.80 -8.48
C MET A 131 9.43 10.56 -8.95
N ASP A 132 9.45 9.49 -8.17
CA ASP A 132 8.58 8.34 -8.39
C ASP A 132 7.17 8.70 -7.89
N ILE A 133 6.15 8.40 -8.69
CA ILE A 133 4.75 8.58 -8.31
C ILE A 133 4.02 7.28 -8.60
N HIS A 134 3.46 6.68 -7.54
CA HIS A 134 2.64 5.48 -7.63
C HIS A 134 1.26 5.76 -7.04
N GLY A 135 0.27 5.01 -7.45
CA GLY A 135 -1.07 5.18 -6.92
C GLY A 135 -1.89 3.92 -6.93
N TYR A 136 -2.85 3.86 -6.01
CA TYR A 136 -3.93 2.90 -5.96
C TYR A 136 -5.23 3.63 -5.68
N PHE A 137 -6.26 3.39 -6.47
CA PHE A 137 -7.60 3.94 -6.22
C PHE A 137 -8.67 2.92 -6.50
N ARG A 138 -9.69 2.91 -5.63
CA ARG A 138 -10.96 2.26 -5.88
C ARG A 138 -12.09 3.18 -5.48
N ALA A 139 -13.10 3.27 -6.32
CA ALA A 139 -14.33 4.00 -6.05
C ALA A 139 -15.46 3.45 -6.91
N GLY A 140 -16.68 3.67 -6.48
CA GLY A 140 -17.84 3.20 -7.22
C GLY A 140 -19.15 3.74 -6.67
N TYR A 141 -20.22 3.11 -7.12
CA TYR A 141 -21.56 3.35 -6.66
C TYR A 141 -22.35 2.06 -6.72
N GLY A 142 -23.13 1.79 -5.70
CA GLY A 142 -24.01 0.62 -5.66
C GLY A 142 -25.15 0.79 -4.68
N ARG A 143 -26.11 -0.11 -4.81
CA ARG A 143 -27.28 -0.20 -3.94
C ARG A 143 -27.50 -1.66 -3.54
N ASN A 144 -28.10 -1.84 -2.39
CA ASN A 144 -28.56 -3.15 -1.94
C ASN A 144 -30.05 -3.39 -2.30
N SER A 145 -30.48 -4.64 -2.19
CA SER A 145 -31.86 -5.07 -2.49
C SER A 145 -32.93 -4.40 -1.63
N ASN A 146 -32.56 -3.90 -0.45
CA ASN A 146 -33.47 -3.25 0.49
C ASN A 146 -33.56 -1.73 0.28
N GLY A 147 -32.94 -1.22 -0.81
CA GLY A 147 -33.00 0.18 -1.22
C GLY A 147 -31.97 1.09 -0.56
N GLY A 148 -31.12 0.54 0.33
CA GLY A 148 -30.05 1.25 0.99
C GLY A 148 -28.78 1.39 0.15
N SER A 149 -27.74 1.96 0.74
CA SER A 149 -26.40 2.04 0.18
C SER A 149 -25.81 0.64 0.00
N MET A 150 -24.80 0.53 -0.87
CA MET A 150 -24.04 -0.71 -0.98
C MET A 150 -23.42 -1.08 0.37
N VAL A 151 -23.49 -2.34 0.72
CA VAL A 151 -22.84 -2.92 1.90
C VAL A 151 -21.92 -4.05 1.49
N GLY A 152 -20.91 -4.32 2.31
CA GLY A 152 -20.03 -5.48 2.14
C GLY A 152 -20.53 -6.66 2.96
N PHE A 153 -20.66 -7.83 2.33
CA PHE A 153 -20.99 -9.07 3.02
C PHE A 153 -19.70 -9.77 3.47
N GLN A 154 -19.59 -9.99 4.78
CA GLN A 154 -18.45 -10.66 5.42
C GLN A 154 -18.98 -11.53 6.55
N ALA A 155 -18.47 -12.77 6.66
CA ALA A 155 -18.79 -13.63 7.78
C ALA A 155 -18.25 -13.03 9.09
N PRO A 156 -19.06 -12.94 10.15
CA PRO A 156 -18.58 -12.53 11.46
C PRO A 156 -17.40 -13.39 11.90
N GLY A 157 -16.35 -12.77 12.45
CA GLY A 157 -15.15 -13.47 12.87
C GLY A 157 -14.14 -13.80 11.76
N ALA A 158 -14.52 -13.75 10.47
CA ALA A 158 -13.58 -13.87 9.36
C ALA A 158 -12.66 -12.65 9.27
N SER A 159 -11.35 -12.88 9.06
CA SER A 159 -10.38 -11.79 8.96
C SER A 159 -10.37 -11.09 7.59
N ALA A 160 -11.13 -11.59 6.62
CA ALA A 160 -11.23 -11.04 5.28
C ALA A 160 -12.55 -11.42 4.61
N LYS A 161 -12.85 -10.81 3.45
CA LYS A 161 -14.02 -11.11 2.62
C LYS A 161 -13.62 -11.17 1.15
N TYR A 162 -14.39 -11.90 0.35
CA TYR A 162 -14.26 -11.86 -1.11
C TYR A 162 -14.62 -10.48 -1.63
N ARG A 163 -13.70 -9.82 -2.34
CA ARG A 163 -13.78 -8.38 -2.58
C ARG A 163 -14.51 -7.95 -3.85
N LEU A 164 -14.63 -8.81 -4.87
CA LEU A 164 -15.25 -8.43 -6.14
C LEU A 164 -16.73 -8.03 -5.91
N GLY A 165 -17.10 -6.78 -6.27
CA GLY A 165 -18.44 -6.25 -6.04
C GLY A 165 -18.88 -6.24 -4.57
N ASN A 166 -17.94 -6.18 -3.62
CA ASN A 166 -18.19 -6.30 -2.19
C ASN A 166 -17.42 -5.27 -1.35
N GLU A 167 -16.89 -4.23 -2.01
CA GLU A 167 -16.20 -3.11 -1.36
C GLU A 167 -17.13 -1.89 -1.40
N ALA A 168 -17.70 -1.57 -0.25
CA ALA A 168 -18.67 -0.49 -0.10
C ALA A 168 -18.02 0.88 0.16
N ASP A 169 -16.73 0.91 0.34
CA ASP A 169 -15.91 2.09 0.60
C ASP A 169 -15.30 2.67 -0.68
N SER A 170 -14.84 3.91 -0.59
CA SER A 170 -13.89 4.48 -1.54
C SER A 170 -12.55 4.65 -0.86
N TYR A 171 -11.49 4.23 -1.54
CA TYR A 171 -10.13 4.26 -1.02
C TYR A 171 -9.15 4.69 -2.09
N GLY A 172 -8.16 5.48 -1.71
CA GLY A 172 -7.08 5.90 -2.58
C GLY A 172 -5.77 6.11 -1.84
N GLU A 173 -4.66 5.82 -2.52
CA GLU A 173 -3.29 6.10 -2.09
C GLU A 173 -2.54 6.78 -3.22
N ILE A 174 -1.75 7.81 -2.89
CA ILE A 174 -0.73 8.38 -3.77
C ILE A 174 0.60 8.34 -3.03
N THR A 175 1.56 7.65 -3.60
CA THR A 175 2.92 7.52 -3.07
C THR A 175 3.86 8.39 -3.87
N PHE A 176 4.65 9.19 -3.17
CA PHE A 176 5.74 10.01 -3.71
C PHE A 176 7.05 9.45 -3.18
N GLY A 177 7.96 9.12 -4.09
CA GLY A 177 9.31 8.66 -3.77
C GLY A 177 10.37 9.57 -4.39
N LYS A 178 11.47 9.82 -3.67
CA LYS A 178 12.62 10.56 -4.18
C LYS A 178 13.91 9.85 -3.78
N ASN A 179 14.75 9.55 -4.77
CA ASN A 179 16.09 9.04 -4.53
C ASN A 179 17.09 10.20 -4.46
N PHE A 180 18.09 10.05 -3.60
CA PHE A 180 19.21 10.96 -3.40
C PHE A 180 20.49 10.17 -3.63
N TYR A 181 21.43 10.78 -4.32
CA TYR A 181 22.69 10.15 -4.70
C TYR A 181 23.85 10.95 -4.09
N GLY A 182 24.67 10.28 -3.30
CA GLY A 182 25.90 10.86 -2.79
C GLY A 182 27.01 10.90 -3.85
N GLU A 183 28.14 11.47 -3.47
CA GLU A 183 29.34 11.41 -4.31
C GLU A 183 29.70 9.95 -4.59
N ASP A 184 30.23 9.67 -5.78
CA ASP A 184 30.60 8.33 -6.23
C ASP A 184 29.44 7.29 -6.26
N ALA A 185 28.18 7.71 -6.19
CA ALA A 185 27.04 6.80 -6.36
C ALA A 185 27.02 6.15 -7.75
N PHE A 186 27.66 6.79 -8.73
CA PHE A 186 27.81 6.31 -10.10
C PHE A 186 29.28 6.35 -10.54
N LYS A 187 29.66 5.43 -11.42
CA LYS A 187 30.91 5.43 -12.15
C LYS A 187 30.63 5.70 -13.62
N VAL A 188 31.28 6.67 -14.20
CA VAL A 188 31.21 6.98 -15.63
C VAL A 188 32.49 6.47 -16.28
N ASP A 189 32.35 5.62 -17.27
CA ASP A 189 33.45 5.28 -18.18
C ASP A 189 33.40 6.23 -19.38
N ASP A 190 34.18 7.30 -19.34
CA ASP A 190 34.20 8.33 -20.35
C ASP A 190 34.62 7.79 -21.73
N ALA A 191 35.33 6.67 -21.78
CA ALA A 191 35.81 6.06 -23.03
C ALA A 191 34.72 5.20 -23.70
N ALA A 192 33.85 4.54 -22.90
CA ALA A 192 32.78 3.68 -23.39
C ALA A 192 31.42 4.41 -23.40
N GLY A 193 31.29 5.55 -22.72
CA GLY A 193 30.01 6.23 -22.49
C GLY A 193 29.09 5.41 -21.61
N GLU A 194 29.65 4.48 -20.83
CA GLU A 194 28.85 3.60 -19.95
C GLU A 194 28.83 4.16 -18.52
N ILE A 195 27.66 4.07 -17.91
CA ILE A 195 27.45 4.45 -16.53
C ILE A 195 27.08 3.20 -15.74
N SER A 196 27.79 2.99 -14.64
CA SER A 196 27.58 1.84 -13.76
C SER A 196 27.38 2.28 -12.32
N ALA A 197 26.84 1.39 -11.48
CA ALA A 197 26.71 1.65 -10.05
C ALA A 197 28.10 1.89 -9.44
N GLY A 198 28.22 2.99 -8.71
CA GLY A 198 29.40 3.36 -7.95
C GLY A 198 29.35 2.82 -6.52
N SER A 199 30.30 3.31 -5.70
CA SER A 199 30.43 2.93 -4.29
C SER A 199 29.83 3.96 -3.32
N GLY A 200 29.30 5.07 -3.83
CA GLY A 200 28.73 6.14 -3.02
C GLY A 200 27.34 5.80 -2.46
N PRO A 201 26.93 6.49 -1.39
CA PRO A 201 25.67 6.22 -0.72
C PRO A 201 24.46 6.59 -1.59
N ILE A 202 23.39 5.83 -1.42
CA ILE A 202 22.09 6.06 -2.06
C ILE A 202 21.04 6.24 -0.95
N GLY A 203 20.36 7.38 -0.96
CA GLY A 203 19.24 7.69 -0.05
C GLY A 203 17.90 7.59 -0.76
N ARG A 204 16.85 7.28 -0.01
CA ARG A 204 15.45 7.37 -0.45
C ARG A 204 14.61 8.07 0.60
N PHE A 205 13.70 8.90 0.17
CA PHE A 205 12.54 9.37 0.93
C PHE A 205 11.27 8.87 0.25
N GLN A 206 10.31 8.45 1.03
CA GLN A 206 8.99 8.06 0.53
C GLN A 206 7.88 8.53 1.46
N THR A 207 6.79 9.00 0.88
CA THR A 207 5.55 9.33 1.60
C THR A 207 4.35 8.85 0.81
N THR A 208 3.36 8.30 1.52
CA THR A 208 2.09 7.86 0.94
C THR A 208 0.95 8.60 1.63
N LEU A 209 0.18 9.33 0.82
CA LEU A 209 -1.08 9.96 1.24
C LEU A 209 -2.20 8.99 0.96
N ALA A 210 -3.02 8.66 1.97
CA ALA A 210 -4.20 7.84 1.84
C ALA A 210 -5.47 8.66 2.06
N ALA A 211 -6.50 8.35 1.29
CA ALA A 211 -7.86 8.87 1.44
C ALA A 211 -8.84 7.72 1.57
N TYR A 212 -9.76 7.82 2.51
CA TYR A 212 -10.75 6.78 2.80
C TYR A 212 -12.11 7.39 3.13
N THR A 213 -13.17 6.84 2.54
CA THR A 213 -14.56 7.08 2.94
C THR A 213 -15.26 5.74 3.19
N PRO A 214 -15.96 5.57 4.32
CA PRO A 214 -16.55 4.28 4.70
C PRO A 214 -17.73 3.86 3.80
N ILE A 215 -18.34 4.80 3.07
CA ILE A 215 -19.46 4.58 2.16
C ILE A 215 -19.12 5.23 0.82
N GLN A 216 -19.34 4.53 -0.30
CA GLN A 216 -18.99 5.03 -1.64
C GLN A 216 -19.64 6.36 -2.01
N ASP A 217 -20.87 6.61 -1.56
CA ASP A 217 -21.62 7.85 -1.84
C ASP A 217 -21.37 8.98 -0.81
N ALA A 218 -20.50 8.78 0.17
CA ALA A 218 -20.19 9.76 1.21
C ALA A 218 -19.09 10.76 0.84
N ILE A 219 -18.49 10.69 -0.35
CA ILE A 219 -17.37 11.57 -0.75
C ILE A 219 -17.76 13.05 -0.68
N SER A 220 -19.02 13.38 -1.01
CA SER A 220 -19.56 14.73 -0.95
C SER A 220 -19.94 15.21 0.45
N SER A 221 -20.01 14.33 1.44
CA SER A 221 -20.49 14.63 2.79
C SER A 221 -19.42 15.13 3.77
N GLY A 222 -18.17 15.28 3.33
CA GLY A 222 -17.05 15.69 4.17
C GLY A 222 -16.54 14.61 5.12
N SER A 223 -17.00 13.36 4.99
CA SER A 223 -16.57 12.23 5.80
C SER A 223 -15.28 11.54 5.32
N ALA A 224 -14.60 12.11 4.34
CA ALA A 224 -13.32 11.59 3.86
C ALA A 224 -12.23 11.77 4.91
N ASN A 225 -11.58 10.67 5.28
CA ASN A 225 -10.43 10.67 6.14
C ASN A 225 -9.16 10.71 5.30
N PHE A 226 -8.25 11.64 5.61
CA PHE A 226 -6.94 11.75 4.98
C PHE A 226 -5.85 11.45 6.01
N SER A 227 -4.85 10.69 5.61
CA SER A 227 -3.72 10.36 6.48
C SER A 227 -2.43 10.19 5.68
N PHE A 228 -1.31 10.37 6.38
CA PHE A 228 -0.03 9.89 5.89
C PHE A 228 0.08 8.41 6.27
N ALA A 229 -0.15 7.53 5.31
CA ALA A 229 0.00 6.09 5.52
C ALA A 229 1.48 5.70 5.63
N GLU A 230 2.37 6.44 4.98
CA GLU A 230 3.81 6.29 5.08
C GLU A 230 4.53 7.63 5.11
N ILE A 231 5.57 7.74 5.92
CA ILE A 231 6.63 8.77 5.88
C ILE A 231 7.90 8.10 6.39
N TRP A 232 8.84 7.79 5.50
CA TRP A 232 10.09 7.14 5.87
C TRP A 232 11.23 7.51 4.94
N GLY A 233 12.44 7.23 5.40
CA GLY A 233 13.65 7.38 4.60
C GLY A 233 14.61 6.21 4.80
N SER A 234 15.48 6.01 3.82
CA SER A 234 16.55 5.03 3.90
C SER A 234 17.85 5.54 3.34
N VAL A 235 18.97 4.92 3.77
CA VAL A 235 20.29 5.12 3.20
C VAL A 235 20.94 3.75 3.02
N GLY A 236 21.41 3.49 1.82
CA GLY A 236 22.10 2.26 1.43
C GLY A 236 23.45 2.51 0.79
N ASN A 237 24.13 1.43 0.45
CA ASN A 237 25.46 1.44 -0.18
C ASN A 237 26.52 2.20 0.65
N VAL A 238 26.43 2.09 2.00
CA VAL A 238 27.37 2.73 2.95
C VAL A 238 28.39 1.75 3.53
N ILE A 239 28.20 0.46 3.30
CA ILE A 239 29.12 -0.61 3.73
C ILE A 239 29.64 -1.33 2.50
N ALA A 240 30.91 -1.15 2.19
CA ALA A 240 31.52 -1.66 0.96
C ALA A 240 31.40 -3.18 0.76
N SER A 241 31.41 -3.97 1.87
CA SER A 241 31.23 -5.42 1.82
C SER A 241 29.76 -5.85 1.65
N GLN A 242 28.82 -4.92 1.80
CA GLN A 242 27.38 -5.12 1.70
C GLN A 242 26.72 -3.95 0.95
N PRO A 243 26.95 -3.78 -0.35
CA PRO A 243 26.49 -2.61 -1.10
C PRO A 243 24.96 -2.56 -1.24
N THR A 244 24.27 -3.68 -1.07
CA THR A 244 22.81 -3.75 -1.12
C THR A 244 22.14 -3.43 0.20
N LEU A 245 22.89 -3.50 1.32
CA LEU A 245 22.36 -3.23 2.65
C LEU A 245 21.85 -1.78 2.76
N LYS A 246 20.64 -1.64 3.26
CA LYS A 246 19.96 -0.36 3.50
C LYS A 246 19.54 -0.25 4.95
N PHE A 247 19.71 0.93 5.52
CA PHE A 247 19.16 1.30 6.82
C PHE A 247 17.97 2.22 6.59
N TRP A 248 16.88 2.01 7.30
CA TRP A 248 15.67 2.80 7.14
C TRP A 248 15.09 3.21 8.50
N ALA A 249 14.31 4.30 8.52
CA ALA A 249 13.53 4.73 9.66
C ALA A 249 12.29 5.52 9.20
N GLY A 250 11.24 5.46 10.00
CA GLY A 250 9.98 6.18 9.78
C GLY A 250 8.75 5.29 9.92
N ASN A 251 7.59 5.81 9.48
CA ASN A 251 6.36 5.04 9.37
C ASN A 251 6.27 4.45 7.97
N ARG A 252 6.15 3.13 7.87
CA ARG A 252 6.34 2.42 6.61
C ARG A 252 5.41 1.22 6.48
N PHE A 253 4.93 0.96 5.25
CA PHE A 253 4.41 -0.35 4.87
C PHE A 253 5.58 -1.33 4.79
N TYR A 254 5.68 -2.22 5.77
CA TYR A 254 6.82 -3.12 5.89
C TYR A 254 6.39 -4.58 5.87
N ARG A 255 7.03 -5.38 4.99
CA ARG A 255 6.83 -6.82 4.85
C ARG A 255 5.36 -7.22 4.81
N ARG A 256 4.59 -6.56 3.93
CA ARG A 256 3.19 -6.91 3.69
C ARG A 256 3.09 -8.00 2.63
N HIS A 257 2.35 -9.06 2.95
CA HIS A 257 1.97 -10.09 2.00
C HIS A 257 0.46 -10.23 2.02
N ASP A 258 -0.15 -10.13 0.85
CA ASP A 258 -1.59 -10.16 0.70
C ASP A 258 -2.08 -11.26 -0.25
N ILE A 259 -3.38 -11.53 -0.15
CA ILE A 259 -4.15 -12.30 -1.10
C ILE A 259 -5.12 -11.35 -1.78
N HIS A 260 -4.86 -10.99 -3.03
CA HIS A 260 -5.63 -9.98 -3.77
C HIS A 260 -7.13 -10.28 -3.86
N VAL A 261 -7.54 -11.55 -3.99
CA VAL A 261 -8.95 -11.95 -4.12
C VAL A 261 -9.77 -11.60 -2.87
N ASN A 262 -9.14 -11.66 -1.69
CA ASN A 262 -9.77 -11.40 -0.40
C ASN A 262 -9.40 -10.03 0.19
N ASP A 263 -8.46 -9.28 -0.39
CA ASP A 263 -7.81 -8.11 0.21
C ASP A 263 -7.25 -8.43 1.62
N PHE A 264 -6.66 -9.62 1.76
CA PHE A 264 -6.22 -10.16 3.03
C PHE A 264 -4.71 -10.09 3.20
N TYR A 265 -4.26 -9.18 4.05
CA TYR A 265 -2.85 -9.11 4.46
C TYR A 265 -2.55 -10.16 5.52
N PHE A 266 -2.13 -11.36 5.09
CA PHE A 266 -1.83 -12.47 5.99
C PHE A 266 -0.50 -12.30 6.76
N SER A 267 0.38 -11.40 6.31
CA SER A 267 1.56 -10.92 7.04
C SER A 267 1.69 -9.43 6.81
N ASN A 268 1.84 -8.64 7.88
CA ASN A 268 1.92 -7.19 7.78
C ASN A 268 2.64 -6.61 9.00
N MET A 269 3.91 -6.24 8.83
CA MET A 269 4.71 -5.61 9.88
C MET A 269 4.81 -4.09 9.70
N SER A 270 3.82 -3.47 9.02
CA SER A 270 3.76 -2.02 8.86
C SER A 270 3.68 -1.29 10.19
N GLY A 271 4.32 -0.13 10.27
CA GLY A 271 4.30 0.71 11.46
C GLY A 271 5.45 1.69 11.51
N THR A 272 5.56 2.37 12.63
CA THR A 272 6.64 3.31 12.89
C THR A 272 7.83 2.58 13.50
N GLY A 273 9.00 2.76 12.92
CA GLY A 273 10.18 2.06 13.41
C GLY A 273 11.43 2.33 12.59
N GLY A 274 12.32 1.37 12.61
CA GLY A 274 13.55 1.42 11.83
C GLY A 274 14.26 0.07 11.83
N GLY A 275 15.19 -0.08 10.92
CA GLY A 275 15.92 -1.32 10.77
C GLY A 275 16.86 -1.33 9.60
N PHE A 276 17.22 -2.52 9.18
CA PHE A 276 17.98 -2.72 7.95
C PHE A 276 17.32 -3.78 7.07
N GLU A 277 17.61 -3.73 5.79
CA GLU A 277 17.13 -4.71 4.80
C GLU A 277 18.17 -4.93 3.71
N ASP A 278 17.95 -5.94 2.88
CA ASP A 278 18.79 -6.32 1.74
C ASP A 278 20.26 -6.67 2.10
N MET A 279 20.51 -7.08 3.36
CA MET A 279 21.80 -7.63 3.72
C MET A 279 22.01 -8.97 3.02
N LYS A 280 22.95 -9.04 2.09
CA LYS A 280 23.17 -10.21 1.25
C LYS A 280 23.78 -11.36 2.03
N LEU A 281 23.18 -12.54 1.91
CA LEU A 281 23.69 -13.81 2.40
C LEU A 281 24.16 -14.68 1.23
N SER A 282 24.71 -15.87 1.54
CA SER A 282 25.08 -16.88 0.51
C SER A 282 23.86 -17.39 -0.26
N ASN A 283 22.70 -17.45 0.40
CA ASN A 283 21.41 -17.77 -0.19
C ASN A 283 20.37 -16.80 0.36
N GLY A 284 19.89 -15.88 -0.49
CA GLY A 284 18.92 -14.88 -0.12
C GLY A 284 19.49 -13.66 0.62
N LYS A 285 18.62 -12.99 1.36
CA LYS A 285 18.88 -11.72 2.04
C LYS A 285 18.33 -11.74 3.45
N LEU A 286 18.90 -10.91 4.31
CA LEU A 286 18.45 -10.71 5.69
C LEU A 286 17.92 -9.29 5.86
N ALA A 287 16.83 -9.17 6.65
CA ALA A 287 16.33 -7.90 7.15
C ALA A 287 16.01 -8.02 8.64
N PHE A 288 16.09 -6.90 9.32
CA PHE A 288 15.68 -6.75 10.71
C PHE A 288 14.97 -5.41 10.89
N ALA A 289 13.90 -5.40 11.69
CA ALA A 289 13.19 -4.19 12.04
C ALA A 289 12.78 -4.19 13.51
N TRP A 290 12.79 -3.01 14.09
CA TRP A 290 12.15 -2.68 15.34
C TRP A 290 10.96 -1.79 15.04
N ILE A 291 9.74 -2.28 15.31
CA ILE A 291 8.47 -1.64 14.97
C ILE A 291 7.69 -1.39 16.26
N GLY A 292 7.25 -0.15 16.43
CA GLY A 292 6.36 0.26 17.50
C GLY A 292 4.95 0.54 16.95
N THR A 293 3.94 -0.01 17.61
CA THR A 293 2.54 0.31 17.31
C THR A 293 1.91 0.87 18.58
N PRO A 294 1.50 2.15 18.59
CA PRO A 294 0.75 2.68 19.72
C PRO A 294 -0.58 1.93 19.80
N GLY A 295 -0.97 1.52 20.99
CA GLY A 295 -2.35 1.16 21.27
C GLY A 295 -3.21 2.38 21.06
N SER A 296 -4.50 2.22 20.76
CA SER A 296 -5.38 3.36 20.74
C SER A 296 -5.29 4.02 22.14
N SER A 297 -4.87 5.26 22.17
CA SER A 297 -5.22 6.13 23.27
C SER A 297 -6.74 6.27 23.19
N GLY A 298 -7.46 5.32 23.76
CA GLY A 298 -8.89 5.47 24.01
C GLY A 298 -9.06 6.58 25.03
N VAL A 299 -8.85 7.80 24.58
CA VAL A 299 -9.38 8.96 25.30
C VAL A 299 -10.87 8.88 25.08
N SER A 300 -11.55 8.20 26.00
CA SER A 300 -12.97 8.42 26.21
C SER A 300 -13.20 9.93 26.23
N SER A 301 -14.16 10.42 25.47
CA SER A 301 -14.58 11.82 25.47
C SER A 301 -15.15 12.30 26.81
N THR A 302 -15.15 11.47 27.83
CA THR A 302 -15.41 11.84 29.23
C THR A 302 -14.06 12.03 29.93
N PRO A 303 -13.72 13.24 30.39
CA PRO A 303 -12.50 13.47 31.14
C PRO A 303 -12.62 12.83 32.52
N ASP A 304 -12.14 11.60 32.64
CA ASP A 304 -11.78 11.03 33.92
C ASP A 304 -10.39 11.59 34.26
N PRO A 305 -10.26 12.45 35.28
CA PRO A 305 -8.97 13.01 35.67
C PRO A 305 -7.95 11.93 36.08
N ASP A 306 -8.39 10.73 36.46
CA ASP A 306 -7.50 9.60 36.74
C ASP A 306 -7.07 8.82 35.48
N ALA A 307 -7.83 8.89 34.39
CA ALA A 307 -7.47 8.29 33.11
C ALA A 307 -6.37 9.08 32.36
N ALA A 308 -6.24 10.38 32.63
CA ALA A 308 -5.23 11.23 31.98
C ALA A 308 -3.78 10.85 32.34
N ASN A 309 -3.56 10.08 33.39
CA ASN A 309 -2.24 9.64 33.84
C ASN A 309 -1.94 8.16 33.54
N LYS A 310 -2.88 7.41 32.96
CA LYS A 310 -2.64 6.02 32.55
C LYS A 310 -2.23 6.01 31.10
N ALA A 311 -0.96 5.72 30.82
CA ALA A 311 -0.46 5.50 29.48
C ALA A 311 -1.30 4.39 28.79
N GLY A 312 -1.80 4.68 27.60
CA GLY A 312 -2.39 3.64 26.77
C GLY A 312 -1.38 2.52 26.53
N PHE A 313 -1.84 1.28 26.40
CA PHE A 313 -0.93 0.19 26.10
C PHE A 313 -0.35 0.33 24.68
N SER A 314 0.86 -0.18 24.48
CA SER A 314 1.58 -0.14 23.21
C SER A 314 2.17 -1.50 22.90
N LYS A 315 2.41 -1.77 21.65
CA LYS A 315 3.10 -3.00 21.20
C LYS A 315 4.43 -2.63 20.56
N THR A 316 5.46 -3.38 20.90
CA THR A 316 6.78 -3.32 20.29
C THR A 316 7.12 -4.67 19.70
N SER A 317 7.57 -4.69 18.45
CA SER A 317 7.91 -5.91 17.72
C SER A 317 9.32 -5.84 17.16
N PHE A 318 10.07 -6.92 17.28
CA PHE A 318 11.35 -7.14 16.62
C PHE A 318 11.14 -8.21 15.55
N ASP A 319 11.32 -7.82 14.29
CA ASP A 319 11.09 -8.67 13.12
C ASP A 319 12.42 -9.03 12.47
N LEU A 320 12.68 -10.31 12.30
CA LEU A 320 13.83 -10.84 11.58
C LEU A 320 13.33 -11.64 10.38
N ARG A 321 13.78 -11.28 9.17
CA ARG A 321 13.39 -11.92 7.92
C ARG A 321 14.59 -12.43 7.17
N TRP A 322 14.50 -13.69 6.73
CA TRP A 322 15.37 -14.29 5.73
C TRP A 322 14.53 -14.56 4.49
N TYR A 323 14.80 -13.87 3.42
CA TYR A 323 13.96 -13.83 2.23
C TYR A 323 14.79 -13.92 0.95
N ASP A 324 14.11 -14.00 -0.19
CA ASP A 324 14.77 -14.26 -1.48
C ASP A 324 15.60 -15.55 -1.50
N MET A 325 15.27 -16.50 -0.66
CA MET A 325 15.98 -17.77 -0.63
C MET A 325 15.65 -18.59 -1.86
N ASP A 326 16.66 -19.12 -2.53
CA ASP A 326 16.47 -20.20 -3.49
C ASP A 326 16.06 -21.47 -2.75
N VAL A 327 14.83 -21.93 -2.98
CA VAL A 327 14.29 -23.17 -2.43
C VAL A 327 13.75 -24.05 -3.54
N PRO A 328 13.60 -25.37 -3.34
CA PRO A 328 13.05 -26.25 -4.37
C PRO A 328 11.71 -25.74 -4.90
N GLY A 329 11.64 -25.47 -6.20
CA GLY A 329 10.44 -25.04 -6.89
C GLY A 329 10.09 -23.56 -6.79
N GLY A 330 10.93 -22.69 -6.20
CA GLY A 330 10.62 -21.26 -6.12
C GLY A 330 11.53 -20.45 -5.20
N ARG A 331 10.96 -19.44 -4.59
CA ARG A 331 11.59 -18.57 -3.60
C ARG A 331 10.96 -18.78 -2.23
N GLY A 332 11.79 -18.75 -1.18
CA GLY A 332 11.37 -18.85 0.21
C GLY A 332 11.55 -17.54 0.96
N GLU A 333 10.65 -17.29 1.92
CA GLU A 333 10.81 -16.28 2.97
C GLU A 333 10.50 -16.92 4.31
N ALA A 334 11.41 -16.80 5.28
CA ALA A 334 11.20 -17.18 6.68
C ALA A 334 11.21 -15.92 7.55
N GLY A 335 10.28 -15.83 8.48
CA GLY A 335 10.18 -14.72 9.43
C GLY A 335 10.11 -15.21 10.86
N LEU A 336 10.77 -14.49 11.76
CA LEU A 336 10.66 -14.65 13.21
C LEU A 336 10.38 -13.29 13.83
N VAL A 337 9.35 -13.21 14.65
CA VAL A 337 8.97 -11.99 15.35
C VAL A 337 8.93 -12.25 16.85
N PHE A 338 9.49 -11.34 17.62
CA PHE A 338 9.24 -11.21 19.05
C PHE A 338 8.45 -9.95 19.29
N SER A 339 7.33 -10.02 20.03
CA SER A 339 6.51 -8.87 20.40
C SER A 339 6.30 -8.78 21.89
N ARG A 340 6.22 -7.56 22.40
CA ARG A 340 5.82 -7.22 23.75
C ARG A 340 4.75 -6.14 23.71
N ALA A 341 3.60 -6.42 24.33
CA ALA A 341 2.56 -5.45 24.64
C ALA A 341 2.70 -5.01 26.10
N THR A 342 2.64 -3.72 26.36
CA THR A 342 2.65 -3.19 27.73
C THR A 342 1.25 -3.34 28.34
N SER A 343 1.16 -3.42 29.66
CA SER A 343 -0.12 -3.28 30.35
C SER A 343 -0.67 -1.85 30.21
N GLY A 344 -1.98 -1.70 30.19
CA GLY A 344 -2.64 -0.41 30.09
C GLY A 344 -4.17 -0.55 30.12
N LEU A 345 -4.86 0.51 29.73
CA LEU A 345 -6.30 0.45 29.54
C LEU A 345 -6.63 0.27 28.05
N ASP A 346 -7.53 -0.66 27.75
CA ASP A 346 -8.11 -0.78 26.41
C ASP A 346 -9.10 0.37 26.12
N SER A 347 -9.66 0.39 24.91
CA SER A 347 -10.63 1.42 24.50
C SER A 347 -11.94 1.41 25.31
N ASN A 348 -12.21 0.34 26.06
CA ASN A 348 -13.38 0.18 26.92
C ASN A 348 -13.08 0.56 28.38
N GLY A 349 -11.83 0.94 28.71
CA GLY A 349 -11.40 1.20 30.07
C GLY A 349 -11.08 -0.07 30.88
N SER A 350 -11.05 -1.24 30.26
CA SER A 350 -10.62 -2.49 30.88
C SER A 350 -9.11 -2.56 30.92
N THR A 351 -8.55 -3.21 31.96
CA THR A 351 -7.11 -3.36 32.08
C THR A 351 -6.61 -4.43 31.12
N ALA A 352 -5.75 -4.04 30.16
CA ALA A 352 -5.00 -4.98 29.33
C ALA A 352 -3.77 -5.48 30.10
N PRO A 353 -3.52 -6.79 30.18
CA PRO A 353 -2.33 -7.32 30.81
C PRO A 353 -1.07 -7.04 29.99
N GLU A 354 0.09 -7.12 30.61
CA GLU A 354 1.35 -7.21 29.86
C GLU A 354 1.42 -8.58 29.19
N ALA A 355 1.76 -8.60 27.90
CA ALA A 355 1.93 -9.84 27.15
C ALA A 355 3.23 -9.82 26.35
N THR A 356 3.87 -10.97 26.25
CA THR A 356 4.97 -11.22 25.32
C THR A 356 4.60 -12.37 24.40
N GLY A 357 5.27 -12.47 23.26
CA GLY A 357 5.01 -13.58 22.35
C GLY A 357 6.03 -13.67 21.23
N PHE A 358 6.00 -14.82 20.55
CA PHE A 358 6.81 -15.09 19.38
C PHE A 358 5.92 -15.51 18.23
N SER A 359 6.29 -15.16 17.02
CA SER A 359 5.71 -15.77 15.83
C SER A 359 6.77 -16.20 14.85
N GLY A 360 6.44 -17.26 14.10
CA GLY A 360 7.22 -17.77 13.00
C GLY A 360 6.36 -17.91 11.75
N MET A 361 6.96 -17.67 10.60
CA MET A 361 6.31 -17.89 9.32
C MET A 361 7.28 -18.47 8.31
N PHE A 362 6.73 -19.18 7.34
CA PHE A 362 7.39 -19.53 6.09
C PHE A 362 6.45 -19.27 4.92
N ILE A 363 6.95 -18.58 3.91
CA ILE A 363 6.24 -18.30 2.65
C ILE A 363 7.04 -18.94 1.52
N HIS A 364 6.37 -19.70 0.68
CA HIS A 364 6.90 -20.22 -0.57
C HIS A 364 6.21 -19.52 -1.74
N THR A 365 7.01 -18.88 -2.60
CA THR A 365 6.52 -18.22 -3.82
C THR A 365 7.07 -18.94 -5.05
N ARG A 366 6.19 -19.38 -5.93
CA ARG A 366 6.54 -20.01 -7.19
C ARG A 366 6.04 -19.18 -8.36
N GLN A 367 6.96 -18.81 -9.24
CA GLN A 367 6.66 -18.13 -10.50
C GLN A 367 6.47 -19.15 -11.64
N GLY A 368 5.77 -18.74 -12.69
CA GLY A 368 5.56 -19.57 -13.87
C GLY A 368 4.62 -20.75 -13.66
N VAL A 369 3.68 -20.67 -12.70
CA VAL A 369 2.70 -21.72 -12.41
C VAL A 369 1.55 -21.63 -13.41
N PHE A 370 1.34 -22.69 -14.17
CA PHE A 370 0.31 -22.80 -15.22
C PHE A 370 0.42 -21.79 -16.38
N SER A 371 1.16 -20.70 -16.23
CA SER A 371 1.46 -19.69 -17.26
C SER A 371 2.76 -18.97 -16.92
N LYS A 372 3.39 -18.25 -17.90
CA LYS A 372 4.64 -17.53 -17.65
C LYS A 372 4.56 -16.48 -16.52
N ASP A 373 3.40 -15.86 -16.38
CA ASP A 373 3.07 -14.84 -15.39
C ASP A 373 2.23 -15.38 -14.22
N GLY A 374 2.07 -16.69 -14.15
CA GLY A 374 1.40 -17.34 -13.04
C GLY A 374 2.24 -17.31 -11.78
N VAL A 375 1.62 -16.90 -10.68
CA VAL A 375 2.25 -16.82 -9.35
C VAL A 375 1.45 -17.65 -8.38
N ASN A 376 2.12 -18.55 -7.68
CA ASN A 376 1.56 -19.28 -6.55
C ASN A 376 2.27 -18.85 -5.28
N LYS A 377 1.52 -18.64 -4.21
CA LYS A 377 2.04 -18.27 -2.89
C LYS A 377 1.36 -19.12 -1.82
N ALA A 378 2.15 -19.91 -1.11
CA ALA A 378 1.75 -20.71 0.03
C ALA A 378 2.39 -20.19 1.31
N SER A 379 1.68 -20.16 2.43
CA SER A 379 2.28 -19.81 3.72
C SER A 379 1.78 -20.68 4.86
N ILE A 380 2.66 -20.89 5.85
CA ILE A 380 2.34 -21.39 7.17
C ILE A 380 2.87 -20.42 8.21
N GLN A 381 2.04 -20.11 9.19
CA GLN A 381 2.34 -19.11 10.21
C GLN A 381 1.83 -19.60 11.57
N PHE A 382 2.63 -19.35 12.60
CA PHE A 382 2.25 -19.63 13.99
C PHE A 382 2.71 -18.48 14.87
N GLY A 383 1.87 -18.06 15.82
CA GLY A 383 2.21 -16.99 16.76
C GLY A 383 1.55 -17.20 18.12
N THR A 384 2.19 -16.68 19.16
CA THR A 384 1.74 -16.75 20.56
C THR A 384 1.66 -15.36 21.17
N GLY A 385 0.85 -15.19 22.19
CA GLY A 385 0.77 -13.99 23.01
C GLY A 385 0.67 -12.72 22.19
N ALA A 386 1.50 -11.73 22.48
CA ALA A 386 1.54 -10.45 21.76
C ALA A 386 1.92 -10.55 20.28
N ALA A 387 2.47 -11.68 19.82
CA ALA A 387 2.80 -11.93 18.42
C ALA A 387 1.76 -12.79 17.67
N LYS A 388 0.65 -13.22 18.33
CA LYS A 388 -0.37 -14.08 17.72
C LYS A 388 -1.06 -13.47 16.51
N THR A 389 -1.12 -12.14 16.42
CA THR A 389 -1.76 -11.44 15.31
C THR A 389 -1.05 -11.68 13.96
N LEU A 390 0.23 -12.09 13.97
CA LEU A 390 1.09 -12.28 12.80
C LEU A 390 1.30 -10.97 12.02
N ASN A 391 1.08 -9.84 12.71
CA ASN A 391 1.32 -8.48 12.23
C ASN A 391 1.77 -7.58 13.39
N SER A 392 2.16 -6.34 13.09
CA SER A 392 2.65 -5.38 14.09
C SER A 392 1.56 -4.85 15.03
N GLY A 393 0.31 -4.84 14.57
CA GLY A 393 -0.83 -4.27 15.29
C GLY A 393 -1.46 -5.22 16.28
N PHE A 394 -2.44 -4.70 17.00
CA PHE A 394 -3.36 -5.46 17.84
C PHE A 394 -4.49 -6.05 16.99
N GLU A 395 -5.13 -7.09 17.49
CA GLU A 395 -6.37 -7.58 16.91
C GLU A 395 -7.50 -6.60 17.21
N THR A 396 -8.42 -6.43 16.28
CA THR A 396 -9.63 -5.64 16.48
C THR A 396 -10.86 -6.50 16.36
N PHE A 397 -11.89 -6.14 17.08
CA PHE A 397 -13.22 -6.71 16.94
C PHE A 397 -14.26 -5.58 16.86
N THR A 398 -15.43 -5.87 16.31
CA THR A 398 -16.47 -4.86 16.09
C THR A 398 -17.71 -5.22 16.89
N VAL A 399 -18.21 -4.26 17.66
CA VAL A 399 -19.48 -4.37 18.39
C VAL A 399 -20.36 -3.16 18.01
N ASN A 400 -21.57 -3.41 17.56
CA ASN A 400 -22.52 -2.37 17.17
C ASN A 400 -21.94 -1.34 16.17
N GLY A 401 -21.12 -1.82 15.21
CA GLY A 401 -20.49 -0.96 14.20
C GLY A 401 -19.28 -0.15 14.69
N GLN A 402 -18.87 -0.29 15.95
CA GLN A 402 -17.67 0.31 16.51
C GLN A 402 -16.54 -0.73 16.60
N SER A 403 -15.35 -0.34 16.19
CA SER A 403 -14.17 -1.20 16.25
C SER A 403 -13.41 -0.98 17.56
N PHE A 404 -13.09 -2.06 18.23
CA PHE A 404 -12.35 -2.09 19.50
C PHE A 404 -11.08 -2.89 19.32
N ILE A 405 -10.06 -2.58 20.13
CA ILE A 405 -8.82 -3.36 20.19
C ILE A 405 -9.01 -4.49 21.21
N ARG A 406 -8.70 -5.72 20.78
CA ARG A 406 -8.57 -6.86 21.69
C ARG A 406 -7.18 -6.84 22.32
N ALA A 407 -7.11 -6.91 23.65
CA ALA A 407 -5.86 -7.05 24.35
C ALA A 407 -5.19 -8.41 24.00
N ASP A 408 -3.87 -8.44 24.00
CA ASP A 408 -3.15 -9.69 23.82
C ASP A 408 -3.10 -10.46 25.15
N ASP A 409 -3.59 -11.71 25.16
CA ASP A 409 -3.39 -12.63 26.28
C ASP A 409 -2.06 -13.39 26.10
N PRO A 410 -1.20 -13.52 27.13
CA PRO A 410 0.09 -14.17 27.02
C PRO A 410 0.01 -15.67 26.66
N ASP A 411 -1.07 -16.35 27.00
CA ASP A 411 -1.28 -17.79 26.74
C ASP A 411 -2.00 -18.05 25.41
N SER A 412 -2.45 -16.97 24.73
CA SER A 412 -3.13 -17.09 23.45
C SER A 412 -2.19 -17.48 22.30
N TRP A 413 -2.73 -18.15 21.28
CA TRP A 413 -1.95 -18.51 20.09
C TRP A 413 -2.80 -18.55 18.82
N ARG A 414 -2.13 -18.52 17.66
CA ARG A 414 -2.77 -18.62 16.34
C ARG A 414 -1.91 -19.44 15.38
N LEU A 415 -2.58 -20.35 14.66
CA LEU A 415 -2.05 -21.04 13.49
C LEU A 415 -2.79 -20.52 12.25
N ARG A 416 -2.06 -20.21 11.16
CA ARG A 416 -2.64 -19.84 9.87
C ARG A 416 -1.92 -20.55 8.74
N ILE A 417 -2.69 -21.02 7.78
CA ILE A 417 -2.22 -21.60 6.52
C ILE A 417 -2.94 -20.85 5.39
N THR A 418 -2.20 -20.41 4.40
CA THR A 418 -2.78 -19.78 3.21
C THR A 418 -2.20 -20.39 1.94
N GLU A 419 -3.05 -20.51 0.93
CA GLU A 419 -2.67 -20.94 -0.42
C GLU A 419 -3.44 -20.11 -1.43
N ASN A 420 -2.74 -19.49 -2.36
CA ASN A 420 -3.37 -18.77 -3.45
C ASN A 420 -2.51 -18.81 -4.71
N PHE A 421 -3.14 -18.72 -5.85
CA PHE A 421 -2.43 -18.41 -7.07
C PHE A 421 -3.24 -17.49 -7.99
N THR A 422 -2.55 -16.84 -8.92
CA THR A 422 -3.13 -16.15 -10.06
C THR A 422 -2.41 -16.61 -11.32
N ALA A 423 -3.16 -16.95 -12.38
CA ALA A 423 -2.58 -17.37 -13.65
C ALA A 423 -3.46 -16.95 -14.83
N ASN A 424 -2.83 -16.53 -15.92
CA ASN A 424 -3.48 -16.35 -17.21
C ASN A 424 -3.29 -17.64 -18.02
N LEU A 425 -4.24 -18.57 -17.89
CA LEU A 425 -4.14 -19.93 -18.43
C LEU A 425 -4.17 -19.94 -19.97
N SER A 426 -4.79 -18.93 -20.56
CA SER A 426 -4.80 -18.64 -22.00
C SER A 426 -5.10 -17.17 -22.23
N ASP A 427 -5.05 -16.72 -23.48
CA ASP A 427 -5.45 -15.35 -23.85
C ASP A 427 -6.92 -15.05 -23.55
N SER A 428 -7.75 -16.09 -23.43
CA SER A 428 -9.19 -15.96 -23.17
C SER A 428 -9.61 -16.33 -21.75
N PHE A 429 -8.68 -16.80 -20.88
CA PHE A 429 -9.07 -17.29 -19.57
C PHE A 429 -7.99 -17.10 -18.49
N SER A 430 -8.37 -16.49 -17.39
CA SER A 430 -7.55 -16.32 -16.19
C SER A 430 -8.24 -16.91 -14.97
N LEU A 431 -7.46 -17.30 -13.96
CA LEU A 431 -7.96 -17.96 -12.75
C LEU A 431 -7.21 -17.49 -11.51
N GLY A 432 -7.95 -17.29 -10.42
CA GLY A 432 -7.39 -16.95 -9.10
C GLY A 432 -8.13 -17.67 -7.97
N PRO A 433 -7.73 -18.90 -7.57
CA PRO A 433 -8.24 -19.57 -6.39
C PRO A 433 -7.52 -19.10 -5.12
N VAL A 434 -8.20 -19.30 -3.99
CA VAL A 434 -7.69 -19.01 -2.65
C VAL A 434 -8.20 -20.04 -1.65
N PHE A 435 -7.33 -20.36 -0.69
CA PHE A 435 -7.66 -21.14 0.49
C PHE A 435 -6.98 -20.53 1.71
N ILE A 436 -7.73 -20.40 2.82
CA ILE A 436 -7.23 -19.91 4.10
C ILE A 436 -7.78 -20.82 5.19
N TYR A 437 -6.90 -21.24 6.09
CA TYR A 437 -7.24 -21.87 7.36
C TYR A 437 -6.62 -21.08 8.49
N GLN A 438 -7.41 -20.72 9.49
CA GLN A 438 -6.94 -20.04 10.69
C GLN A 438 -7.61 -20.63 11.92
N LEU A 439 -6.79 -20.97 12.90
CA LEU A 439 -7.23 -21.35 14.23
C LEU A 439 -6.57 -20.42 15.24
N THR A 440 -7.37 -19.77 16.06
CA THR A 440 -6.93 -18.91 17.17
C THR A 440 -7.47 -19.47 18.47
N ASP A 441 -6.60 -19.60 19.46
CA ASP A 441 -6.94 -19.86 20.84
C ASP A 441 -6.71 -18.54 21.60
N TYR A 442 -7.76 -17.98 22.15
CA TYR A 442 -7.67 -16.70 22.87
C TYR A 442 -7.25 -16.88 24.33
N ALA A 443 -7.14 -18.13 24.78
CA ALA A 443 -6.95 -18.53 26.16
C ALA A 443 -8.13 -18.20 27.11
N GLY A 444 -8.06 -18.71 28.33
CA GLY A 444 -9.09 -18.46 29.33
C GLY A 444 -10.50 -18.85 28.88
N ASP A 445 -11.46 -18.03 29.28
CA ASP A 445 -12.88 -18.24 28.97
C ASP A 445 -13.29 -17.79 27.56
N GLU A 446 -12.41 -17.10 26.82
CA GLU A 446 -12.69 -16.63 25.45
C GLU A 446 -12.65 -17.76 24.40
N GLY A 447 -12.12 -18.94 24.75
CA GLY A 447 -12.18 -20.14 23.91
C GLY A 447 -11.38 -20.02 22.60
N LYS A 448 -11.90 -20.64 21.55
CA LYS A 448 -11.24 -20.74 20.23
C LYS A 448 -12.09 -20.15 19.14
N LYS A 449 -11.39 -19.65 18.12
CA LYS A 449 -11.98 -19.25 16.87
C LYS A 449 -11.32 -20.00 15.71
N GLN A 450 -12.13 -20.64 14.89
CA GLN A 450 -11.70 -21.27 13.66
C GLN A 450 -12.33 -20.56 12.45
N TRP A 451 -11.52 -20.30 11.44
CA TRP A 451 -11.95 -19.72 10.18
C TRP A 451 -11.38 -20.51 9.02
N ILE A 452 -12.25 -20.94 8.11
CA ILE A 452 -11.91 -21.56 6.84
C ILE A 452 -12.51 -20.74 5.73
N SER A 453 -11.70 -20.33 4.77
CA SER A 453 -12.13 -19.62 3.57
C SER A 453 -11.65 -20.35 2.33
N ALA A 454 -12.55 -20.57 1.37
CA ALA A 454 -12.22 -21.17 0.09
C ALA A 454 -13.02 -20.51 -1.03
N GLY A 455 -12.33 -20.15 -2.12
CA GLY A 455 -13.01 -19.53 -3.26
C GLY A 455 -12.16 -19.42 -4.50
N VAL A 456 -12.76 -18.88 -5.55
CA VAL A 456 -12.14 -18.79 -6.86
C VAL A 456 -12.68 -17.61 -7.64
N ARG A 457 -11.81 -16.97 -8.43
CA ARG A 457 -12.18 -15.93 -9.41
C ARG A 457 -11.71 -16.34 -10.81
N PRO A 458 -12.53 -17.03 -11.61
CA PRO A 458 -12.33 -17.16 -13.06
C PRO A 458 -12.68 -15.85 -13.78
N ILE A 459 -11.93 -15.54 -14.85
CA ILE A 459 -12.19 -14.41 -15.75
C ILE A 459 -12.13 -14.91 -17.18
N TRP A 460 -13.20 -14.72 -17.92
CA TRP A 460 -13.27 -15.02 -19.36
C TRP A 460 -13.03 -13.72 -20.14
N HIS A 461 -11.97 -13.68 -20.94
CA HIS A 461 -11.62 -12.55 -21.79
C HIS A 461 -12.21 -12.77 -23.18
N PHE A 462 -13.23 -11.98 -23.54
CA PHE A 462 -13.87 -12.04 -24.88
C PHE A 462 -13.04 -11.28 -25.91
N THR A 463 -12.37 -10.22 -25.46
CA THR A 463 -11.40 -9.46 -26.23
C THR A 463 -10.24 -9.06 -25.29
N GLN A 464 -9.22 -8.40 -25.80
CA GLN A 464 -8.16 -7.83 -24.98
C GLN A 464 -8.71 -6.85 -23.91
N HIS A 465 -9.87 -6.25 -24.12
CA HIS A 465 -10.41 -5.19 -23.28
C HIS A 465 -11.71 -5.53 -22.56
N ILE A 466 -12.47 -6.50 -23.06
CA ILE A 466 -13.79 -6.86 -22.52
C ILE A 466 -13.71 -8.26 -21.94
N SER A 467 -14.13 -8.40 -20.70
CA SER A 467 -14.13 -9.68 -20.00
C SER A 467 -15.30 -9.81 -19.02
N LEU A 468 -15.54 -11.02 -18.57
CA LEU A 468 -16.51 -11.36 -17.54
C LEU A 468 -15.79 -12.04 -16.39
N ALA A 469 -15.82 -11.43 -15.22
CA ALA A 469 -15.35 -12.04 -13.99
C ALA A 469 -16.51 -12.67 -13.24
N LEU A 470 -16.30 -13.88 -12.75
CA LEU A 470 -17.13 -14.52 -11.73
C LEU A 470 -16.24 -14.64 -10.48
N GLU A 471 -16.78 -14.39 -9.32
CA GLU A 471 -16.13 -14.72 -8.04
C GLU A 471 -17.11 -15.50 -7.19
N ALA A 472 -16.70 -16.66 -6.75
CA ALA A 472 -17.45 -17.48 -5.81
C ALA A 472 -16.56 -17.90 -4.66
N GLY A 473 -17.06 -17.74 -3.44
CA GLY A 473 -16.32 -18.12 -2.24
C GLY A 473 -17.23 -18.29 -1.04
N GLY A 474 -16.69 -18.96 -0.03
CA GLY A 474 -17.36 -19.16 1.23
C GLY A 474 -16.40 -19.09 2.41
N ASP A 475 -16.91 -18.60 3.51
CA ASP A 475 -16.25 -18.49 4.80
C ASP A 475 -17.06 -19.27 5.83
N TRP A 476 -16.42 -20.24 6.48
CA TRP A 476 -16.96 -20.89 7.67
C TRP A 476 -16.22 -20.36 8.90
N VAL A 477 -16.97 -19.96 9.90
CA VAL A 477 -16.44 -19.45 11.18
C VAL A 477 -17.13 -20.20 12.31
N ASP A 478 -16.32 -20.69 13.24
CA ASP A 478 -16.71 -21.25 14.50
C ASP A 478 -16.00 -20.44 15.60
N ASP A 479 -16.76 -19.73 16.43
CA ASP A 479 -16.24 -18.74 17.38
C ASP A 479 -16.88 -18.98 18.75
N ASP A 480 -16.09 -19.58 19.67
CA ASP A 480 -16.53 -19.90 21.02
C ASP A 480 -16.92 -18.64 21.82
N ASP A 481 -16.17 -17.52 21.65
CA ASP A 481 -16.43 -16.26 22.35
C ASP A 481 -17.74 -15.61 21.91
N ALA A 482 -18.06 -15.70 20.62
CA ALA A 482 -19.31 -15.19 20.07
C ALA A 482 -20.48 -16.19 20.17
N GLU A 483 -20.24 -17.41 20.65
CA GLU A 483 -21.19 -18.54 20.67
C GLU A 483 -21.85 -18.75 19.28
N SER A 484 -21.06 -18.58 18.19
CA SER A 484 -21.59 -18.63 16.82
C SER A 484 -20.83 -19.62 15.94
N ASN A 485 -21.56 -20.40 15.14
CA ASN A 485 -21.02 -21.34 14.16
C ASN A 485 -21.81 -21.24 12.87
N GLY A 486 -21.19 -20.66 11.84
CA GLY A 486 -21.94 -20.37 10.62
C GLY A 486 -21.08 -20.32 9.37
N VAL A 487 -21.76 -20.25 8.25
CA VAL A 487 -21.18 -20.13 6.91
C VAL A 487 -21.77 -18.92 6.21
N LEU A 488 -20.92 -18.22 5.46
CA LEU A 488 -21.35 -17.21 4.50
C LEU A 488 -20.84 -17.61 3.12
N TYR A 489 -21.73 -17.70 2.14
CA TYR A 489 -21.41 -17.89 0.73
C TYR A 489 -21.64 -16.59 -0.04
N LYS A 490 -20.75 -16.27 -0.97
CA LYS A 490 -20.86 -15.11 -1.83
C LYS A 490 -20.56 -15.49 -3.28
N VAL A 491 -21.41 -14.98 -4.19
CA VAL A 491 -21.20 -15.08 -5.64
C VAL A 491 -21.36 -13.69 -6.26
N THR A 492 -20.40 -13.30 -7.09
CA THR A 492 -20.44 -12.05 -7.85
C THR A 492 -20.22 -12.32 -9.32
N LEU A 493 -21.07 -11.73 -10.16
CA LEU A 493 -20.88 -11.63 -11.59
C LEU A 493 -20.51 -10.19 -11.96
N ALA A 494 -19.42 -10.01 -12.70
CA ALA A 494 -18.92 -8.68 -13.04
C ALA A 494 -18.41 -8.62 -14.49
N PRO A 495 -19.24 -8.16 -15.44
CA PRO A 495 -18.74 -7.69 -16.72
C PRO A 495 -17.80 -6.51 -16.51
N GLN A 496 -16.66 -6.51 -17.22
CA GLN A 496 -15.61 -5.51 -16.99
C GLN A 496 -14.91 -5.08 -18.29
N VAL A 497 -14.40 -3.85 -18.25
CA VAL A 497 -13.56 -3.27 -19.28
C VAL A 497 -12.22 -2.89 -18.64
N SER A 498 -11.11 -3.27 -19.26
CA SER A 498 -9.75 -3.02 -18.76
C SER A 498 -8.78 -2.74 -19.91
N LEU A 499 -7.59 -2.22 -19.60
CA LEU A 499 -6.57 -1.94 -20.62
C LEU A 499 -5.98 -3.21 -21.24
N GLY A 500 -6.04 -4.35 -20.57
CA GLY A 500 -5.48 -5.61 -21.07
C GLY A 500 -6.29 -6.83 -20.68
N GLY A 501 -6.03 -7.97 -21.34
CA GLY A 501 -6.73 -9.24 -21.16
C GLY A 501 -6.06 -10.16 -20.13
N ARG A 502 -5.70 -9.66 -18.93
CA ARG A 502 -5.06 -10.45 -17.88
C ARG A 502 -5.75 -10.26 -16.53
N PHE A 503 -5.54 -11.18 -15.61
CA PHE A 503 -6.15 -11.16 -14.26
C PHE A 503 -5.93 -9.82 -13.53
N MET A 504 -4.70 -9.29 -13.60
CA MET A 504 -4.29 -8.08 -12.89
C MET A 504 -4.32 -6.81 -13.77
N SER A 505 -4.93 -6.86 -14.96
CA SER A 505 -5.01 -5.67 -15.83
C SER A 505 -5.76 -4.51 -15.19
N ARG A 506 -5.13 -3.33 -15.16
CA ARG A 506 -5.67 -2.09 -14.60
C ARG A 506 -5.34 -0.90 -15.53
N PRO A 507 -6.14 0.20 -15.53
CA PRO A 507 -7.40 0.36 -14.83
C PRO A 507 -8.45 -0.64 -15.29
N VAL A 508 -9.41 -0.94 -14.41
CA VAL A 508 -10.58 -1.74 -14.73
C VAL A 508 -11.83 -1.05 -14.24
N VAL A 509 -12.86 -1.02 -15.08
CA VAL A 509 -14.22 -0.57 -14.74
C VAL A 509 -15.13 -1.78 -14.82
N ARG A 510 -15.96 -1.98 -13.80
CA ARG A 510 -16.87 -3.13 -13.65
C ARG A 510 -18.28 -2.67 -13.36
N ALA A 511 -19.26 -3.29 -13.99
CA ALA A 511 -20.57 -3.43 -13.40
C ALA A 511 -20.58 -4.76 -12.61
N PHE A 512 -21.37 -4.85 -11.55
CA PHE A 512 -21.44 -6.08 -10.76
C PHE A 512 -22.83 -6.32 -10.19
N VAL A 513 -23.10 -7.59 -9.97
CA VAL A 513 -24.19 -8.08 -9.14
C VAL A 513 -23.60 -9.09 -8.18
N THR A 514 -23.78 -8.88 -6.89
CA THR A 514 -23.30 -9.74 -5.81
C THR A 514 -24.48 -10.26 -5.02
N TYR A 515 -24.54 -11.57 -4.85
CA TYR A 515 -25.44 -12.28 -3.95
C TYR A 515 -24.63 -12.92 -2.83
N ALA A 516 -25.12 -12.82 -1.60
CA ALA A 516 -24.59 -13.51 -0.44
C ALA A 516 -25.72 -14.20 0.33
N HIS A 517 -25.39 -15.33 0.94
CA HIS A 517 -26.29 -16.07 1.84
C HIS A 517 -25.48 -16.54 3.05
N TRP A 518 -26.08 -16.47 4.24
CA TRP A 518 -25.42 -16.82 5.50
C TRP A 518 -26.31 -17.62 6.42
N SER A 519 -25.69 -18.28 7.40
CA SER A 519 -26.36 -19.07 8.41
C SER A 519 -27.21 -18.21 9.36
N ASP A 520 -28.16 -18.80 10.02
CA ASP A 520 -29.03 -18.18 11.02
C ASP A 520 -28.25 -17.57 12.20
N ASP A 521 -27.17 -18.16 12.65
CA ASP A 521 -26.27 -17.59 13.68
C ASP A 521 -25.66 -16.23 13.27
N PHE A 522 -25.70 -15.89 11.98
CA PHE A 522 -25.17 -14.63 11.47
C PHE A 522 -26.24 -13.57 11.20
N ILE A 523 -27.51 -13.84 11.52
CA ILE A 523 -28.61 -12.87 11.42
C ILE A 523 -28.29 -11.66 12.30
N GLY A 524 -28.45 -10.44 11.75
CA GLY A 524 -28.12 -9.20 12.43
C GLY A 524 -26.64 -8.82 12.45
N LEU A 525 -25.74 -9.72 12.01
CA LEU A 525 -24.29 -9.50 12.01
C LEU A 525 -23.72 -9.26 10.61
N VAL A 526 -24.47 -9.55 9.54
CA VAL A 526 -24.05 -9.41 8.14
C VAL A 526 -24.85 -8.32 7.45
N GLY A 527 -24.19 -7.47 6.64
CA GLY A 527 -24.87 -6.48 5.80
C GLY A 527 -25.41 -5.24 6.53
N GLY A 528 -25.17 -5.13 7.84
CA GLY A 528 -25.61 -3.98 8.66
C GLY A 528 -27.12 -3.94 8.88
N THR A 529 -27.63 -2.75 9.18
CA THR A 529 -29.05 -2.55 9.55
C THR A 529 -30.04 -2.88 8.43
N ASP A 530 -29.62 -2.79 7.18
CA ASP A 530 -30.49 -3.07 6.03
C ASP A 530 -30.83 -4.56 5.90
N PHE A 531 -30.04 -5.45 6.53
CA PHE A 531 -30.19 -6.90 6.49
C PHE A 531 -30.30 -7.52 7.89
N ALA A 532 -30.76 -6.73 8.88
CA ALA A 532 -30.74 -7.14 10.29
C ALA A 532 -31.55 -8.42 10.59
N ASP A 533 -32.60 -8.68 9.83
CA ASP A 533 -33.46 -9.85 10.00
C ASP A 533 -33.37 -10.86 8.85
N GLU A 534 -32.35 -10.69 7.96
CA GLU A 534 -32.21 -11.44 6.73
C GLU A 534 -31.12 -12.52 6.86
N MET A 535 -31.20 -13.53 6.01
CA MET A 535 -30.17 -14.57 5.83
C MET A 535 -29.51 -14.51 4.43
N ASP A 536 -29.92 -13.57 3.61
CA ASP A 536 -29.32 -13.34 2.30
C ASP A 536 -29.42 -11.87 1.89
N GLY A 537 -28.62 -11.49 0.93
CA GLY A 537 -28.60 -10.13 0.44
C GLY A 537 -28.06 -10.04 -0.97
N LEU A 538 -28.51 -9.00 -1.67
CA LEU A 538 -28.05 -8.70 -3.01
C LEU A 538 -27.60 -7.24 -3.08
N THR A 539 -26.44 -7.03 -3.72
CA THR A 539 -25.96 -5.69 -4.08
C THR A 539 -25.66 -5.64 -5.58
N ALA A 540 -25.87 -4.48 -6.18
CA ALA A 540 -25.52 -4.23 -7.56
C ALA A 540 -24.97 -2.81 -7.73
N GLY A 541 -24.04 -2.65 -8.65
CA GLY A 541 -23.41 -1.35 -8.87
C GLY A 541 -22.35 -1.35 -9.94
N MET A 542 -21.57 -0.31 -9.90
CA MET A 542 -20.39 -0.12 -10.76
C MET A 542 -19.22 0.38 -9.92
N HIS A 543 -18.03 -0.11 -10.20
CA HIS A 543 -16.82 0.42 -9.57
C HIS A 543 -15.62 0.42 -10.53
N MET A 544 -14.65 1.24 -10.21
CA MET A 544 -13.35 1.23 -10.86
C MET A 544 -12.26 0.89 -9.86
N GLU A 545 -11.20 0.29 -10.38
CA GLU A 545 -9.97 0.00 -9.63
C GLU A 545 -8.77 0.26 -10.54
N VAL A 546 -7.78 0.98 -10.00
CA VAL A 546 -6.59 1.37 -10.73
C VAL A 546 -5.37 1.38 -9.81
N TRP A 547 -4.23 0.98 -10.38
CA TRP A 547 -2.89 1.22 -9.81
C TRP A 547 -1.90 1.43 -10.94
N TRP A 548 -0.81 2.13 -10.65
CA TRP A 548 0.30 2.39 -11.57
C TRP A 548 1.62 2.58 -10.82
#